data_0ddb84469e24816c861b3ed4eb336149
#
_entry.id   0ddb84469e24816c861b3ed4eb336149
#
_cell.length_a   1.000
_cell.length_b   1.000
_cell.length_c   1.000
_cell.angle_alpha   90.00
_cell.angle_beta   90.00
_cell.angle_gamma   90.00
#
_symmetry.space_group_name_H-M   'P 1'
#
loop_
_entity.id
_entity.type
_entity.pdbx_description
1 polymer ?
#
loop_
_entity_poly.entity_id
_entity_poly.type
_entity_poly.pdbx_seq_one_letter_code
_entity_poly.pdbx_strand_id
1 'polypeptide(L)'
;MFQRYRTIILAAALLAVVAVVGAGVFAAATEKAYACSNVWVPSPTPSPREGASPQPGYVQPDMGQGHVPVGTKITYTYCPPASGRHYAQPAAPIPARVYGPTDTLIPEQWVHNLEHGGLVVLYKGAEVDEAALRTLFDAVPASPICGFEPGGQSPGPVVARFDDMVWPFAALVWGRVLPLQTLDQQAILDFYAIWGEKTNPEKFCNPPSASPSSSVEPSSSVEPSGSASPAASASAPASAGPSESAAPVAPSVSPS
;
A
#
# COMPACT_ATOMS: atom_id res chain seq x y z
N MET A 1 -36.33 14.47 59.10
CA MET A 1 -36.57 13.46 58.05
C MET A 1 -36.26 13.99 56.64
N PHE A 2 -36.68 15.17 56.26
CA PHE A 2 -36.50 15.76 54.93
C PHE A 2 -35.06 15.86 54.40
N GLN A 3 -34.11 16.16 55.26
CA GLN A 3 -32.69 16.37 54.86
C GLN A 3 -32.00 15.06 54.41
N ARG A 4 -32.33 13.91 55.00
CA ARG A 4 -31.77 12.61 54.62
C ARG A 4 -32.25 12.16 53.22
N TYR A 5 -33.51 12.45 52.88
CA TYR A 5 -34.04 12.13 51.55
C TYR A 5 -33.42 13.00 50.45
N ARG A 6 -33.15 14.28 50.72
CA ARG A 6 -32.46 15.16 49.76
C ARG A 6 -31.07 14.64 49.42
N THR A 7 -30.29 14.17 50.40
CA THR A 7 -28.93 13.62 50.16
C THR A 7 -29.01 12.35 49.35
N ILE A 8 -29.93 11.46 49.61
CA ILE A 8 -30.13 10.23 48.86
C ILE A 8 -30.56 10.53 47.42
N ILE A 9 -31.45 11.47 47.19
CA ILE A 9 -31.91 11.86 45.84
C ILE A 9 -30.75 12.50 45.08
N LEU A 10 -29.98 13.36 45.67
CA LEU A 10 -28.81 13.97 45.01
C LEU A 10 -27.73 12.96 44.68
N ALA A 11 -27.47 12.01 45.59
CA ALA A 11 -26.51 10.93 45.31
C ALA A 11 -26.97 10.02 44.17
N ALA A 12 -28.26 9.66 44.15
CA ALA A 12 -28.83 8.86 43.06
C ALA A 12 -28.82 9.59 41.72
N ALA A 13 -29.11 10.89 41.71
CA ALA A 13 -29.04 11.72 40.51
C ALA A 13 -27.60 11.84 39.98
N LEU A 14 -26.62 12.04 40.88
CA LEU A 14 -25.21 12.09 40.50
C LEU A 14 -24.72 10.75 39.89
N LEU A 15 -25.11 9.62 40.51
CA LEU A 15 -24.78 8.29 39.98
C LEU A 15 -25.40 8.05 38.60
N ALA A 16 -26.66 8.48 38.39
CA ALA A 16 -27.31 8.37 37.11
C ALA A 16 -26.59 9.21 36.03
N VAL A 17 -26.19 10.42 36.34
CA VAL A 17 -25.42 11.28 35.42
C VAL A 17 -24.05 10.65 35.09
N VAL A 18 -23.34 10.14 36.09
CA VAL A 18 -22.05 9.45 35.87
C VAL A 18 -22.22 8.21 35.01
N ALA A 19 -23.29 7.42 35.21
CA ALA A 19 -23.57 6.25 34.42
C ALA A 19 -23.90 6.60 32.95
N VAL A 20 -24.70 7.64 32.72
CA VAL A 20 -25.08 8.09 31.37
C VAL A 20 -23.85 8.66 30.64
N VAL A 21 -23.07 9.51 31.29
CA VAL A 21 -21.84 10.08 30.71
C VAL A 21 -20.81 8.97 30.45
N GLY A 22 -20.62 8.06 31.43
CA GLY A 22 -19.71 6.92 31.27
C GLY A 22 -20.10 5.99 30.11
N ALA A 23 -21.40 5.68 29.98
CA ALA A 23 -21.89 4.87 28.88
C ALA A 23 -21.71 5.58 27.51
N GLY A 24 -21.96 6.89 27.46
CA GLY A 24 -21.77 7.69 26.25
C GLY A 24 -20.32 7.76 25.82
N VAL A 25 -19.39 7.97 26.76
CA VAL A 25 -17.94 7.99 26.46
C VAL A 25 -17.47 6.60 26.02
N PHE A 26 -17.93 5.54 26.67
CA PHE A 26 -17.55 4.17 26.31
C PHE A 26 -18.08 3.81 24.92
N ALA A 27 -19.32 4.16 24.59
CA ALA A 27 -19.91 3.91 23.27
C ALA A 27 -19.13 4.66 22.17
N ALA A 28 -18.77 5.93 22.40
CA ALA A 28 -17.98 6.70 21.45
C ALA A 28 -16.55 6.13 21.24
N ALA A 29 -15.95 5.60 22.32
CA ALA A 29 -14.62 5.00 22.24
C ALA A 29 -14.58 3.65 21.52
N THR A 30 -15.74 2.97 21.39
CA THR A 30 -15.84 1.68 20.70
C THR A 30 -16.35 1.79 19.27
N GLU A 31 -16.74 2.98 18.83
CA GLU A 31 -17.23 3.19 17.48
C GLU A 31 -16.07 3.12 16.47
N LYS A 32 -16.20 2.24 15.46
CA LYS A 32 -15.22 2.15 14.38
C LYS A 32 -15.15 3.45 13.59
N ALA A 33 -13.96 3.84 13.19
CA ALA A 33 -13.72 5.04 12.39
C ALA A 33 -14.37 4.95 10.98
N TYR A 34 -14.60 3.74 10.49
CA TYR A 34 -15.24 3.45 9.21
C TYR A 34 -16.47 2.56 9.40
N ALA A 35 -17.27 2.42 8.35
CA ALA A 35 -18.37 1.46 8.30
C ALA A 35 -18.29 0.60 7.03
N CYS A 36 -18.71 -0.65 7.15
CA CYS A 36 -18.85 -1.58 6.03
C CYS A 36 -20.33 -1.93 5.85
N SER A 37 -20.90 -1.65 4.69
CA SER A 37 -22.29 -2.07 4.42
C SER A 37 -22.37 -3.58 4.20
N ASN A 38 -21.37 -4.16 3.52
CA ASN A 38 -21.31 -5.58 3.23
C ASN A 38 -19.88 -6.10 3.37
N VAL A 39 -19.74 -7.31 3.91
CA VAL A 39 -18.50 -8.07 3.75
C VAL A 39 -18.53 -8.68 2.36
N TRP A 40 -17.58 -8.28 1.53
CA TRP A 40 -17.57 -8.68 0.12
C TRP A 40 -17.19 -10.14 -0.06
N VAL A 41 -17.90 -10.81 -0.95
CA VAL A 41 -17.60 -12.16 -1.42
C VAL A 41 -17.65 -12.12 -2.94
N PRO A 42 -16.62 -12.65 -3.64
CA PRO A 42 -16.62 -12.65 -5.09
C PRO A 42 -17.79 -13.47 -5.63
N SER A 43 -18.45 -12.94 -6.65
CA SER A 43 -19.34 -13.75 -7.46
C SER A 43 -18.54 -14.81 -8.18
N PRO A 44 -19.08 -16.01 -8.41
CA PRO A 44 -18.40 -16.99 -9.24
C PRO A 44 -18.00 -16.36 -10.57
N THR A 45 -16.70 -16.36 -10.85
CA THR A 45 -16.21 -15.86 -12.12
C THR A 45 -16.77 -16.75 -13.22
N PRO A 46 -17.33 -16.20 -14.32
CA PRO A 46 -17.67 -17.00 -15.47
C PRO A 46 -16.46 -17.85 -15.88
N SER A 47 -16.66 -19.10 -16.21
CA SER A 47 -15.57 -19.97 -16.67
C SER A 47 -14.73 -19.24 -17.72
N PRO A 48 -13.40 -19.28 -17.61
CA PRO A 48 -12.53 -18.70 -18.62
C PRO A 48 -12.92 -19.22 -20.01
N ARG A 49 -12.80 -18.38 -21.04
CA ARG A 49 -12.90 -18.88 -22.40
C ARG A 49 -11.89 -20.01 -22.58
N GLU A 50 -12.30 -21.05 -23.28
CA GLU A 50 -11.46 -22.22 -23.57
C GLU A 50 -10.07 -21.75 -24.07
N GLY A 51 -9.01 -22.17 -23.37
CA GLY A 51 -7.63 -21.76 -23.65
C GLY A 51 -7.11 -20.52 -22.90
N ALA A 52 -7.93 -19.83 -22.11
CA ALA A 52 -7.46 -18.73 -21.28
C ALA A 52 -7.11 -19.22 -19.86
N SER A 53 -5.90 -18.94 -19.41
CA SER A 53 -5.54 -19.17 -18.01
C SER A 53 -6.37 -18.26 -17.09
N PRO A 54 -6.94 -18.78 -15.99
CA PRO A 54 -7.64 -17.95 -15.01
C PRO A 54 -6.67 -16.91 -14.45
N GLN A 55 -7.07 -15.65 -14.51
CA GLN A 55 -6.29 -14.57 -13.91
C GLN A 55 -6.49 -14.59 -12.39
N PRO A 56 -5.42 -14.42 -11.56
CA PRO A 56 -5.54 -14.42 -10.12
C PRO A 56 -6.37 -13.24 -9.62
N GLY A 57 -7.17 -13.49 -8.58
CA GLY A 57 -8.00 -12.48 -7.93
C GLY A 57 -9.28 -12.14 -8.70
N TYR A 58 -10.12 -11.36 -8.06
CA TYR A 58 -11.44 -11.00 -8.53
C TYR A 58 -11.59 -9.49 -8.63
N VAL A 59 -12.37 -9.01 -9.59
CA VAL A 59 -12.76 -7.60 -9.67
C VAL A 59 -13.76 -7.32 -8.56
N GLN A 60 -13.47 -6.33 -7.73
CA GLN A 60 -14.43 -5.76 -6.79
C GLN A 60 -15.19 -4.63 -7.49
N PRO A 61 -16.52 -4.51 -7.28
CA PRO A 61 -17.25 -3.36 -7.82
C PRO A 61 -16.62 -2.04 -7.35
N ASP A 62 -16.47 -1.11 -8.27
CA ASP A 62 -15.86 0.19 -8.01
C ASP A 62 -16.69 0.99 -6.99
N MET A 63 -16.03 1.51 -5.98
CA MET A 63 -16.61 2.38 -4.95
C MET A 63 -16.21 3.85 -5.13
N GLY A 64 -15.73 4.19 -6.33
CA GLY A 64 -15.25 5.53 -6.67
C GLY A 64 -13.84 5.79 -6.14
N GLN A 65 -13.47 7.06 -6.11
CA GLN A 65 -12.18 7.55 -5.65
C GLN A 65 -12.33 8.95 -5.04
N GLY A 66 -11.26 9.50 -4.50
CA GLY A 66 -11.15 10.88 -4.06
C GLY A 66 -10.86 11.04 -2.58
N HIS A 67 -10.18 12.12 -2.30
CA HIS A 67 -9.67 12.45 -0.99
C HIS A 67 -10.74 13.06 -0.08
N VAL A 68 -10.66 12.73 1.20
CA VAL A 68 -11.45 13.35 2.26
C VAL A 68 -10.54 13.85 3.38
N PRO A 69 -10.97 14.86 4.14
CA PRO A 69 -10.25 15.28 5.34
C PRO A 69 -10.10 14.15 6.35
N VAL A 70 -8.96 14.14 7.07
CA VAL A 70 -8.71 13.21 8.17
C VAL A 70 -9.83 13.30 9.21
N GLY A 71 -10.27 12.14 9.70
CA GLY A 71 -11.39 12.04 10.64
C GLY A 71 -12.77 12.00 10.00
N THR A 72 -12.87 12.14 8.67
CA THR A 72 -14.12 11.88 7.95
C THR A 72 -14.43 10.39 8.01
N LYS A 73 -15.59 10.04 8.60
CA LYS A 73 -16.07 8.65 8.61
C LYS A 73 -16.58 8.27 7.22
N ILE A 74 -16.04 7.22 6.66
CA ILE A 74 -16.45 6.68 5.36
C ILE A 74 -17.27 5.41 5.55
N THR A 75 -18.32 5.23 4.75
CA THR A 75 -19.04 3.98 4.64
C THR A 75 -18.68 3.33 3.32
N TYR A 76 -17.94 2.21 3.39
CA TYR A 76 -17.63 1.41 2.22
C TYR A 76 -18.76 0.44 1.93
N THR A 77 -19.16 0.34 0.67
CA THR A 77 -20.18 -0.62 0.25
C THR A 77 -19.69 -2.05 0.44
N TYR A 78 -18.40 -2.28 0.21
CA TYR A 78 -17.74 -3.60 0.29
C TYR A 78 -16.49 -3.54 1.15
N CYS A 79 -16.29 -4.52 2.03
CA CYS A 79 -15.09 -4.69 2.82
C CYS A 79 -14.46 -6.08 2.61
N PRO A 80 -13.12 -6.19 2.53
CA PRO A 80 -12.16 -5.09 2.57
C PRO A 80 -12.25 -4.23 1.31
N PRO A 81 -12.14 -2.89 1.41
CA PRO A 81 -12.23 -2.03 0.24
C PRO A 81 -10.95 -2.04 -0.58
N ALA A 82 -11.09 -2.30 -1.89
CA ALA A 82 -10.02 -2.21 -2.86
C ALA A 82 -10.09 -0.92 -3.70
N SER A 83 -11.06 -0.05 -3.46
CA SER A 83 -11.25 1.28 -4.06
C SER A 83 -12.11 2.12 -3.13
N GLY A 84 -12.33 3.39 -3.45
CA GLY A 84 -13.22 4.26 -2.70
C GLY A 84 -12.55 5.54 -2.22
N ARG A 85 -13.35 6.36 -1.55
CA ARG A 85 -12.84 7.59 -0.91
C ARG A 85 -11.88 7.25 0.21
N HIS A 86 -10.87 8.09 0.42
CA HIS A 86 -9.79 7.83 1.39
C HIS A 86 -9.18 9.14 1.87
N TYR A 87 -8.28 9.09 2.85
CA TYR A 87 -7.64 10.29 3.39
C TYR A 87 -6.61 10.87 2.45
N ALA A 88 -6.53 12.22 2.45
CA ALA A 88 -5.43 12.96 1.86
C ALA A 88 -4.18 12.93 2.76
N GLN A 89 -3.06 13.40 2.20
CA GLN A 89 -1.87 13.71 3.01
C GLN A 89 -2.22 14.71 4.15
N PRO A 90 -1.52 14.62 5.29
CA PRO A 90 -0.40 13.73 5.60
C PRO A 90 -0.79 12.36 6.20
N ALA A 91 -2.06 12.03 6.33
CA ALA A 91 -2.51 10.79 6.96
C ALA A 91 -2.43 9.56 6.06
N ALA A 92 -2.39 9.78 4.75
CA ALA A 92 -2.25 8.77 3.72
C ALA A 92 -1.49 9.34 2.51
N PRO A 93 -0.79 8.51 1.69
CA PRO A 93 -0.59 7.08 1.89
C PRO A 93 0.25 6.77 3.13
N ILE A 94 0.07 5.58 3.69
CA ILE A 94 0.85 5.14 4.85
C ILE A 94 2.16 4.47 4.43
N PRO A 95 3.17 4.44 5.30
CA PRO A 95 4.45 3.80 5.01
C PRO A 95 4.30 2.31 4.67
N ALA A 96 5.06 1.85 3.69
CA ALA A 96 5.19 0.43 3.36
C ALA A 96 5.90 -0.30 4.50
N ARG A 97 5.19 -1.18 5.20
CA ARG A 97 5.73 -2.02 6.29
C ARG A 97 4.75 -3.11 6.70
N VAL A 98 5.22 -4.02 7.53
CA VAL A 98 4.36 -4.95 8.29
C VAL A 98 3.88 -4.23 9.54
N TYR A 99 2.57 -4.08 9.65
CA TYR A 99 1.86 -3.58 10.82
C TYR A 99 1.45 -4.77 11.67
N GLY A 100 1.81 -4.76 12.94
CA GLY A 100 1.52 -5.83 13.88
C GLY A 100 0.05 -5.90 14.28
N PRO A 101 -0.34 -6.96 15.01
CA PRO A 101 -1.74 -7.20 15.37
C PRO A 101 -2.34 -6.15 16.30
N THR A 102 -1.51 -5.35 16.96
CA THR A 102 -1.93 -4.23 17.84
C THR A 102 -1.97 -2.88 17.13
N ASP A 103 -1.42 -2.78 15.92
CA ASP A 103 -1.51 -1.57 15.13
C ASP A 103 -2.95 -1.37 14.65
N THR A 104 -3.49 -0.17 14.86
CA THR A 104 -4.84 0.18 14.41
C THR A 104 -4.75 0.91 13.08
N LEU A 105 -5.07 0.20 11.99
CA LEU A 105 -5.19 0.78 10.66
C LEU A 105 -6.63 0.74 10.19
N ILE A 106 -7.00 1.77 9.43
CA ILE A 106 -8.33 1.92 8.86
C ILE A 106 -8.26 1.98 7.34
N PRO A 107 -9.30 1.55 6.63
CA PRO A 107 -9.30 1.52 5.18
C PRO A 107 -8.97 2.86 4.53
N GLU A 108 -9.41 3.96 5.11
CA GLU A 108 -9.16 5.31 4.64
C GLU A 108 -7.67 5.63 4.45
N GLN A 109 -6.80 4.89 5.14
CA GLN A 109 -5.35 5.07 5.06
C GLN A 109 -4.74 4.26 3.91
N TRP A 110 -5.02 2.94 3.84
CA TRP A 110 -4.38 2.09 2.83
C TRP A 110 -5.01 2.16 1.44
N VAL A 111 -6.28 2.59 1.32
CA VAL A 111 -6.90 2.77 0.00
C VAL A 111 -6.13 3.80 -0.84
N HIS A 112 -5.51 4.79 -0.20
CA HIS A 112 -4.62 5.73 -0.87
C HIS A 112 -3.35 5.04 -1.43
N ASN A 113 -2.80 4.07 -0.69
CA ASN A 113 -1.69 3.27 -1.21
C ASN A 113 -2.10 2.49 -2.48
N LEU A 114 -3.33 1.94 -2.51
CA LEU A 114 -3.86 1.25 -3.69
C LEU A 114 -4.06 2.22 -4.86
N GLU A 115 -4.51 3.46 -4.61
CA GLU A 115 -4.69 4.49 -5.63
C GLU A 115 -3.39 4.80 -6.39
N HIS A 116 -2.26 4.74 -5.68
CA HIS A 116 -0.92 4.91 -6.25
C HIS A 116 -0.30 3.59 -6.78
N GLY A 117 -1.05 2.50 -6.82
CA GLY A 117 -0.60 1.22 -7.37
C GLY A 117 0.07 0.27 -6.39
N GLY A 118 0.04 0.59 -5.10
CA GLY A 118 0.61 -0.26 -4.05
C GLY A 118 -0.10 -1.60 -3.87
N LEU A 119 0.60 -2.54 -3.25
CA LEU A 119 0.06 -3.81 -2.77
C LEU A 119 -0.35 -3.65 -1.31
N VAL A 120 -1.55 -4.07 -0.96
CA VAL A 120 -2.00 -4.21 0.43
C VAL A 120 -2.31 -5.68 0.71
N VAL A 121 -1.70 -6.25 1.74
CA VAL A 121 -1.99 -7.60 2.20
C VAL A 121 -2.63 -7.51 3.57
N LEU A 122 -3.83 -8.05 3.68
CA LEU A 122 -4.62 -8.03 4.90
C LEU A 122 -4.64 -9.41 5.55
N TYR A 123 -4.53 -9.45 6.87
CA TYR A 123 -4.73 -10.65 7.68
C TYR A 123 -5.79 -10.44 8.74
N LYS A 124 -6.50 -11.51 9.11
CA LYS A 124 -7.58 -11.49 10.08
C LYS A 124 -7.13 -12.06 11.42
N GLY A 125 -7.59 -11.43 12.50
CA GLY A 125 -7.28 -11.88 13.86
C GLY A 125 -5.96 -11.35 14.40
N ALA A 126 -5.72 -11.62 15.68
CA ALA A 126 -4.50 -11.18 16.37
C ALA A 126 -3.41 -12.27 16.39
N GLU A 127 -3.80 -13.51 16.16
CA GLU A 127 -2.88 -14.66 16.14
C GLU A 127 -2.39 -14.89 14.70
N VAL A 128 -1.24 -14.34 14.38
CA VAL A 128 -0.62 -14.46 13.06
C VAL A 128 0.88 -14.69 13.21
N ASP A 129 1.45 -15.45 12.28
CA ASP A 129 2.89 -15.61 12.18
C ASP A 129 3.53 -14.33 11.60
N GLU A 130 4.00 -13.44 12.47
CA GLU A 130 4.65 -12.19 12.05
C GLU A 130 5.94 -12.45 11.26
N ALA A 131 6.65 -13.54 11.50
CA ALA A 131 7.86 -13.87 10.75
C ALA A 131 7.51 -14.24 9.30
N ALA A 132 6.42 -14.98 9.10
CA ALA A 132 5.91 -15.27 7.76
C ALA A 132 5.43 -13.99 7.03
N LEU A 133 4.77 -13.05 7.75
CA LEU A 133 4.39 -11.76 7.17
C LEU A 133 5.60 -10.91 6.75
N ARG A 134 6.68 -10.93 7.54
CA ARG A 134 7.94 -10.24 7.19
C ARG A 134 8.60 -10.89 5.98
N THR A 135 8.64 -12.23 5.95
CA THR A 135 9.17 -12.98 4.80
C THR A 135 8.41 -12.64 3.51
N LEU A 136 7.09 -12.55 3.58
CA LEU A 136 6.28 -12.07 2.45
C LEU A 136 6.65 -10.64 2.06
N PHE A 137 6.71 -9.72 3.03
CA PHE A 137 7.05 -8.32 2.79
C PHE A 137 8.38 -8.18 2.06
N ASP A 138 9.42 -8.89 2.54
CA ASP A 138 10.77 -8.85 1.97
C ASP A 138 10.84 -9.52 0.59
N ALA A 139 9.89 -10.41 0.27
CA ALA A 139 9.82 -11.09 -1.03
C ALA A 139 9.09 -10.28 -2.11
N VAL A 140 8.35 -9.22 -1.76
CA VAL A 140 7.68 -8.38 -2.76
C VAL A 140 8.74 -7.69 -3.61
N PRO A 141 8.75 -7.89 -4.94
CA PRO A 141 9.73 -7.27 -5.81
C PRO A 141 9.53 -5.75 -5.91
N ALA A 142 10.48 -5.09 -6.52
CA ALA A 142 10.30 -3.71 -6.97
C ALA A 142 8.98 -3.56 -7.72
N SER A 143 8.37 -2.38 -7.64
CA SER A 143 7.08 -2.13 -8.27
C SER A 143 7.14 -2.44 -9.78
N PRO A 144 6.09 -3.08 -10.35
CA PRO A 144 6.17 -3.68 -11.69
C PRO A 144 6.40 -2.68 -12.82
N ILE A 145 5.96 -1.44 -12.65
CA ILE A 145 6.07 -0.40 -13.69
C ILE A 145 7.07 0.68 -13.28
N CYS A 146 6.98 1.18 -12.05
CA CYS A 146 7.84 2.26 -11.56
C CYS A 146 9.22 1.81 -11.11
N GLY A 147 9.40 0.52 -10.80
CA GLY A 147 10.67 -0.01 -10.30
C GLY A 147 11.04 0.46 -8.89
N PHE A 148 10.09 0.98 -8.11
CA PHE A 148 10.36 1.38 -6.74
C PHE A 148 10.58 0.17 -5.84
N GLU A 149 11.64 0.23 -5.04
CA GLU A 149 11.92 -0.80 -4.05
C GLU A 149 10.91 -0.75 -2.89
N PRO A 150 10.55 -1.90 -2.31
CA PRO A 150 9.70 -1.96 -1.12
C PRO A 150 10.23 -1.08 0.00
N GLY A 151 9.34 -0.34 0.66
CA GLY A 151 9.71 0.56 1.76
C GLY A 151 10.42 1.87 1.35
N GLY A 152 10.74 2.05 0.06
CA GLY A 152 11.28 3.30 -0.49
C GLY A 152 10.18 4.31 -0.81
N GLN A 153 10.16 4.80 -2.04
CA GLN A 153 9.08 5.67 -2.54
C GLN A 153 7.83 4.88 -3.00
N SER A 154 7.90 3.56 -2.96
CA SER A 154 6.77 2.69 -3.31
C SER A 154 5.61 2.91 -2.34
N PRO A 155 4.38 3.00 -2.83
CA PRO A 155 3.18 3.05 -1.99
C PRO A 155 2.85 1.73 -1.27
N GLY A 156 3.62 0.66 -1.46
CA GLY A 156 3.46 -0.66 -0.84
C GLY A 156 4.74 -1.48 -0.85
N PRO A 157 4.72 -2.71 -0.31
CA PRO A 157 3.56 -3.36 0.30
C PRO A 157 3.19 -2.81 1.68
N VAL A 158 1.90 -2.77 1.95
CA VAL A 158 1.34 -2.59 3.29
C VAL A 158 0.81 -3.93 3.75
N VAL A 159 1.28 -4.47 4.87
CA VAL A 159 0.76 -5.70 5.47
C VAL A 159 0.09 -5.34 6.78
N ALA A 160 -1.22 -5.60 6.93
CA ALA A 160 -1.99 -5.09 8.06
C ALA A 160 -3.13 -6.00 8.49
N ARG A 161 -3.54 -5.88 9.77
CA ARG A 161 -4.72 -6.55 10.30
C ARG A 161 -6.00 -5.87 9.82
N PHE A 162 -6.97 -6.69 9.38
CA PHE A 162 -8.31 -6.23 9.07
C PHE A 162 -9.33 -7.34 9.32
N ASP A 163 -10.22 -7.15 10.27
CA ASP A 163 -11.13 -8.22 10.73
C ASP A 163 -12.45 -8.26 9.97
N ASP A 164 -12.84 -7.16 9.26
CA ASP A 164 -14.12 -7.09 8.52
C ASP A 164 -14.00 -7.73 7.12
N MET A 165 -13.53 -8.97 7.07
CA MET A 165 -13.44 -9.79 5.87
C MET A 165 -13.79 -11.25 6.19
N VAL A 166 -14.13 -12.03 5.16
CA VAL A 166 -14.49 -13.45 5.33
C VAL A 166 -13.23 -14.32 5.49
N TRP A 167 -12.22 -14.06 4.68
CA TRP A 167 -11.03 -14.91 4.57
C TRP A 167 -9.99 -14.58 5.63
N PRO A 168 -9.16 -15.56 6.00
CA PRO A 168 -8.00 -15.33 6.86
C PRO A 168 -7.00 -14.32 6.29
N PHE A 169 -6.82 -14.31 4.97
CA PHE A 169 -5.93 -13.38 4.27
C PHE A 169 -6.58 -12.85 2.98
N ALA A 170 -6.17 -11.65 2.58
CA ALA A 170 -6.53 -11.08 1.29
C ALA A 170 -5.38 -10.21 0.77
N ALA A 171 -5.08 -10.29 -0.52
CA ALA A 171 -4.20 -9.32 -1.17
C ALA A 171 -5.03 -8.41 -2.07
N LEU A 172 -4.72 -7.12 -2.05
CA LEU A 172 -5.45 -6.07 -2.76
C LEU A 172 -4.52 -5.24 -3.63
N VAL A 173 -4.98 -4.95 -4.83
CA VAL A 173 -4.58 -3.81 -5.65
C VAL A 173 -5.84 -3.02 -6.00
N TRP A 174 -5.72 -1.83 -6.54
CA TRP A 174 -6.91 -1.03 -6.85
C TRP A 174 -7.96 -1.80 -7.66
N GLY A 175 -9.18 -1.86 -7.13
CA GLY A 175 -10.32 -2.52 -7.75
C GLY A 175 -10.25 -4.06 -7.82
N ARG A 176 -9.26 -4.70 -7.19
CA ARG A 176 -9.12 -6.17 -7.21
C ARG A 176 -8.73 -6.73 -5.86
N VAL A 177 -9.27 -7.92 -5.57
CA VAL A 177 -9.04 -8.67 -4.34
C VAL A 177 -8.68 -10.11 -4.66
N LEU A 178 -7.61 -10.61 -4.08
CA LEU A 178 -7.24 -12.01 -4.04
C LEU A 178 -7.53 -12.57 -2.65
N PRO A 179 -8.65 -13.29 -2.45
CA PRO A 179 -8.96 -13.94 -1.18
C PRO A 179 -8.13 -15.21 -0.99
N LEU A 180 -7.64 -15.44 0.23
CA LEU A 180 -6.75 -16.55 0.55
C LEU A 180 -7.16 -17.23 1.87
N GLN A 181 -7.10 -18.55 1.90
CA GLN A 181 -7.36 -19.36 3.11
C GLN A 181 -6.10 -19.50 3.98
N THR A 182 -4.94 -19.38 3.37
CA THR A 182 -3.62 -19.43 4.03
C THR A 182 -2.76 -18.32 3.45
N LEU A 183 -1.66 -17.98 4.11
CA LEU A 183 -0.69 -17.03 3.58
C LEU A 183 0.08 -17.70 2.43
N ASP A 184 -0.42 -17.56 1.22
CA ASP A 184 0.21 -18.06 0.00
C ASP A 184 1.04 -16.96 -0.66
N GLN A 185 2.32 -16.93 -0.31
CA GLN A 185 3.25 -15.93 -0.80
C GLN A 185 3.33 -15.92 -2.34
N GLN A 186 3.42 -17.09 -2.99
CA GLN A 186 3.57 -17.15 -4.44
C GLN A 186 2.32 -16.60 -5.15
N ALA A 187 1.13 -16.97 -4.68
CA ALA A 187 -0.11 -16.45 -5.25
C ALA A 187 -0.22 -14.92 -5.11
N ILE A 188 0.27 -14.35 -3.99
CA ILE A 188 0.30 -12.90 -3.78
C ILE A 188 1.27 -12.22 -4.74
N LEU A 189 2.48 -12.78 -4.92
CA LEU A 189 3.48 -12.25 -5.84
C LEU A 189 3.00 -12.29 -7.29
N ASP A 190 2.40 -13.40 -7.72
CA ASP A 190 1.82 -13.55 -9.05
C ASP A 190 0.68 -12.57 -9.29
N PHE A 191 -0.19 -12.38 -8.29
CA PHE A 191 -1.27 -11.40 -8.34
C PHE A 191 -0.73 -9.98 -8.52
N TYR A 192 0.28 -9.60 -7.75
CA TYR A 192 0.89 -8.27 -7.86
C TYR A 192 1.65 -8.07 -9.17
N ALA A 193 2.38 -9.06 -9.65
CA ALA A 193 3.06 -9.00 -10.95
C ALA A 193 2.09 -8.79 -12.13
N ILE A 194 0.89 -9.37 -12.03
CA ILE A 194 -0.13 -9.24 -13.08
C ILE A 194 -0.89 -7.91 -12.98
N TRP A 195 -1.24 -7.45 -11.79
CA TRP A 195 -2.18 -6.35 -11.60
C TRP A 195 -1.58 -5.08 -10.97
N GLY A 196 -0.45 -5.18 -10.26
CA GLY A 196 0.21 -4.05 -9.62
C GLY A 196 0.46 -2.91 -10.60
N GLU A 197 0.13 -1.69 -10.19
CA GLU A 197 0.29 -0.44 -10.95
C GLU A 197 -0.44 -0.37 -12.31
N LYS A 198 -1.25 -1.39 -12.64
CA LYS A 198 -2.00 -1.44 -13.91
C LYS A 198 -3.44 -1.00 -13.76
N THR A 199 -4.03 -1.22 -12.58
CA THR A 199 -5.45 -0.94 -12.32
C THR A 199 -5.70 0.35 -11.57
N ASN A 200 -4.69 0.93 -10.94
CA ASN A 200 -4.80 2.16 -10.17
C ASN A 200 -5.13 3.39 -11.04
N PRO A 201 -5.97 4.31 -10.56
CA PRO A 201 -6.37 5.50 -11.30
C PRO A 201 -5.25 6.54 -11.42
N GLU A 202 -4.43 6.68 -10.39
CA GLU A 202 -3.30 7.59 -10.39
C GLU A 202 -2.01 6.86 -10.75
N LYS A 203 -1.38 7.28 -11.84
CA LYS A 203 -0.11 6.74 -12.26
C LYS A 203 1.01 7.46 -11.53
N PHE A 204 1.59 6.82 -10.53
CA PHE A 204 2.67 7.40 -9.73
C PHE A 204 3.95 7.63 -10.54
N CYS A 205 4.15 6.86 -11.58
CA CYS A 205 5.18 7.10 -12.59
C CYS A 205 4.62 6.89 -14.00
N ASN A 206 5.20 7.59 -14.95
CA ASN A 206 4.98 7.29 -16.35
C ASN A 206 6.04 6.26 -16.76
N PRO A 207 5.66 5.04 -17.18
CA PRO A 207 6.61 4.16 -17.84
C PRO A 207 7.19 4.94 -19.02
N PRO A 208 8.50 4.81 -19.30
CA PRO A 208 9.06 5.45 -20.48
C PRO A 208 8.20 5.05 -21.66
N SER A 209 7.59 6.05 -22.32
CA SER A 209 6.88 5.82 -23.59
C SER A 209 7.82 4.99 -24.45
N ALA A 210 7.39 3.81 -24.86
CA ALA A 210 8.10 3.10 -25.90
C ALA A 210 8.19 4.07 -27.08
N SER A 211 9.32 4.72 -27.23
CA SER A 211 9.57 5.53 -28.41
C SER A 211 9.30 4.64 -29.61
N PRO A 212 8.45 5.06 -30.53
CA PRO A 212 8.26 4.28 -31.74
C PRO A 212 9.68 4.10 -32.30
N SER A 213 10.10 2.85 -32.40
CA SER A 213 11.34 2.48 -33.06
C SER A 213 11.35 3.21 -34.38
N SER A 214 12.22 4.22 -34.50
CA SER A 214 12.44 4.90 -35.76
C SER A 214 12.89 3.82 -36.71
N SER A 215 11.98 3.38 -37.56
CA SER A 215 12.30 2.60 -38.74
C SER A 215 13.32 3.43 -39.50
N VAL A 216 14.57 2.99 -39.45
CA VAL A 216 15.64 3.50 -40.28
C VAL A 216 15.25 3.15 -41.70
N GLU A 217 14.66 4.10 -42.41
CA GLU A 217 14.61 4.01 -43.88
C GLU A 217 16.07 4.03 -44.39
N PRO A 218 16.44 3.09 -45.22
CA PRO A 218 17.71 3.14 -45.89
C PRO A 218 17.68 4.25 -46.95
N SER A 219 18.19 5.45 -46.61
CA SER A 219 18.42 6.51 -47.58
C SER A 219 19.66 6.16 -48.36
N SER A 220 19.44 5.57 -49.53
CA SER A 220 20.43 5.49 -50.62
C SER A 220 20.48 6.86 -51.30
N SER A 221 21.59 7.53 -51.21
CA SER A 221 22.13 8.33 -52.33
C SER A 221 23.58 8.78 -52.00
N VAL A 222 24.42 8.19 -52.78
CA VAL A 222 25.82 8.54 -53.02
C VAL A 222 25.84 9.85 -53.81
N GLU A 223 26.68 10.85 -53.42
CA GLU A 223 27.66 11.46 -54.34
C GLU A 223 28.70 12.31 -53.61
N PRO A 224 29.95 12.34 -54.08
CA PRO A 224 31.05 12.91 -53.39
C PRO A 224 31.49 14.25 -54.04
N SER A 225 31.95 15.19 -53.26
CA SER A 225 32.96 16.20 -53.68
C SER A 225 33.33 17.11 -52.50
N GLY A 226 34.52 17.11 -52.09
CA GLY A 226 35.54 18.07 -52.43
C GLY A 226 36.04 18.85 -51.26
N SER A 227 37.24 18.49 -50.84
CA SER A 227 38.35 19.41 -50.58
C SER A 227 38.39 20.34 -49.36
N ALA A 228 39.52 20.21 -48.68
CA ALA A 228 40.35 21.18 -47.99
C ALA A 228 40.35 21.17 -46.45
N SER A 229 41.41 20.56 -45.96
CA SER A 229 42.16 20.87 -44.71
C SER A 229 42.81 22.28 -44.80
N PRO A 230 43.46 22.85 -43.76
CA PRO A 230 43.96 22.28 -42.50
C PRO A 230 44.00 23.22 -41.27
N ALA A 231 44.57 22.68 -40.22
CA ALA A 231 45.39 23.29 -39.17
C ALA A 231 44.75 23.65 -37.84
N ALA A 232 45.14 22.95 -36.86
CA ALA A 232 46.09 23.13 -35.75
C ALA A 232 45.51 23.87 -34.56
N SER A 233 45.64 23.49 -33.36
CA SER A 233 46.71 23.21 -32.45
C SER A 233 46.16 22.92 -31.04
N ALA A 234 46.66 21.88 -30.43
CA ALA A 234 47.30 21.78 -29.13
C ALA A 234 46.71 22.48 -27.91
N SER A 235 46.41 21.72 -26.85
CA SER A 235 47.24 21.57 -25.67
C SER A 235 46.48 20.85 -24.54
N ALA A 236 47.03 19.77 -24.08
CA ALA A 236 46.83 19.27 -22.71
C ALA A 236 47.77 20.05 -21.77
N PRO A 237 47.63 20.03 -20.45
CA PRO A 237 48.19 18.92 -19.70
C PRO A 237 47.42 18.41 -18.46
N ALA A 238 47.92 17.29 -18.03
CA ALA A 238 47.62 16.50 -16.84
C ALA A 238 47.96 17.16 -15.50
N SER A 239 47.34 16.63 -14.43
CA SER A 239 47.96 16.38 -13.12
C SER A 239 46.94 15.65 -12.26
N ALA A 240 47.04 14.39 -11.92
CA ALA A 240 47.89 13.70 -10.97
C ALA A 240 47.56 14.03 -9.49
N GLY A 241 47.19 13.00 -8.74
CA GLY A 241 47.55 12.80 -7.37
C GLY A 241 46.51 12.19 -6.47
N PRO A 242 46.81 11.05 -5.84
CA PRO A 242 45.93 10.32 -4.94
C PRO A 242 46.08 10.78 -3.50
N SER A 243 45.02 10.55 -2.67
CA SER A 243 45.19 10.58 -1.22
C SER A 243 44.40 9.46 -0.59
N GLU A 244 45.13 8.53 -0.11
CA GLU A 244 44.85 7.44 0.79
C GLU A 244 44.67 8.00 2.21
N SER A 245 43.65 7.58 2.96
CA SER A 245 43.74 7.53 4.42
C SER A 245 42.64 6.66 5.05
N ALA A 246 43.07 5.51 5.49
CA ALA A 246 42.96 4.90 6.80
C ALA A 246 41.55 4.78 7.45
N ALA A 247 41.14 3.53 7.64
CA ALA A 247 40.18 3.07 8.62
C ALA A 247 40.74 3.14 10.06
N PRO A 248 39.92 3.25 11.07
CA PRO A 248 40.22 2.69 12.38
C PRO A 248 39.29 1.53 12.81
N VAL A 249 39.93 0.50 13.20
CA VAL A 249 39.79 -0.63 14.08
C VAL A 249 38.65 -0.52 15.13
N ALA A 250 37.87 -1.61 15.20
CA ALA A 250 36.95 -1.95 16.28
C ALA A 250 37.68 -2.41 17.56
N PRO A 251 37.11 -2.27 18.74
CA PRO A 251 37.44 -3.13 19.87
C PRO A 251 36.34 -4.15 20.13
N SER A 252 36.79 -5.39 20.21
CA SER A 252 36.10 -6.54 20.77
C SER A 252 35.95 -6.42 22.28
N VAL A 253 34.77 -6.75 22.81
CA VAL A 253 34.63 -7.12 24.22
C VAL A 253 33.86 -8.43 24.30
N SER A 254 34.51 -9.42 24.87
CA SER A 254 33.97 -10.74 25.26
C SER A 254 33.48 -10.74 26.71
N PRO A 255 32.76 -11.81 27.13
CA PRO A 255 31.73 -11.76 28.17
C PRO A 255 32.25 -12.10 29.56
N SER A 256 31.44 -11.73 30.53
CA SER A 256 31.39 -12.38 31.84
C SER A 256 29.95 -12.57 32.27
#